data_55deca53b68c6ee7b052344167103776
#
_entry.id   55deca53b68c6ee7b052344167103776
#
_cell.length_a   1.000
_cell.length_b   1.000
_cell.length_c   1.000
_cell.angle_alpha   90.00
_cell.angle_beta   90.00
_cell.angle_gamma   90.00
#
_symmetry.space_group_name_H-M   'P 1'
#
loop_
_entity.id
_entity.type
_entity.pdbx_description
1 polymer ?
#
loop_
_entity_poly.entity_id
_entity_poly.type
_entity_poly.pdbx_seq_one_letter_code
_entity_poly.pdbx_strand_id
1 'polypeptide(L)'
;MKKNYNQFKKFIKQSEEILILTHKGPDVDAFCSSLLLKQILLELYPKKKVAFRAKQNPSLKLPGMKEIEMVKELRSDGFDLIILTDAGDLSLCVDDTDNVDDLIPQIIIDHHDTFFEKKKNTVLINENMSSATEQVYMLFRILYKNKFKLNEDSSTLVQYGIVADTGRFLYDITTPNTHRVFADAKSIVDVDLEDFAYRNSKFPREATHAIIKYLESLKIEKDMAYMFVDRKDLEEDLELKQGASEAQAFLRDRYLRFIQGVHWGFIIKPDMNTKNSWFVSFRSTKGYQDVRIIAEELGGGGHTYASGVLIKEDSLENLLEKILATVQKYI
;
A
#
# COMPACT_ATOMS: atom_id res chain seq x y z
N MET A 1 13.87 5.46 -20.15
CA MET A 1 14.71 6.06 -19.11
C MET A 1 15.11 7.51 -19.38
N LYS A 2 16.14 7.86 -20.17
CA LYS A 2 16.58 9.26 -20.37
C LYS A 2 15.49 10.24 -20.83
N LYS A 3 14.52 9.82 -21.66
CA LYS A 3 13.45 10.69 -22.19
C LYS A 3 12.48 11.11 -21.07
N ASN A 4 12.06 10.18 -20.22
CA ASN A 4 11.14 10.46 -19.12
C ASN A 4 11.78 11.39 -18.08
N TYR A 5 13.07 11.19 -17.74
CA TYR A 5 13.79 12.06 -16.84
C TYR A 5 13.95 13.49 -17.35
N ASN A 6 14.17 13.67 -18.65
CA ASN A 6 14.23 15.01 -19.25
C ASN A 6 12.86 15.70 -19.22
N GLN A 7 11.78 14.94 -19.46
CA GLN A 7 10.41 15.47 -19.41
C GLN A 7 10.01 15.78 -17.96
N PHE A 8 10.37 14.94 -17.00
CA PHE A 8 10.23 15.22 -15.55
C PHE A 8 10.88 16.57 -15.21
N LYS A 9 12.16 16.76 -15.55
CA LYS A 9 12.87 18.05 -15.31
C LYS A 9 12.19 19.24 -15.97
N LYS A 10 11.65 19.03 -17.18
CA LYS A 10 10.95 20.07 -17.93
C LYS A 10 9.69 20.50 -17.18
N PHE A 11 8.84 19.52 -16.76
CA PHE A 11 7.60 19.80 -16.04
C PHE A 11 7.89 20.52 -14.73
N ILE A 12 8.82 20.00 -13.92
CA ILE A 12 9.21 20.66 -12.66
C ILE A 12 9.68 22.10 -12.90
N LYS A 13 10.47 22.37 -13.96
CA LYS A 13 10.97 23.73 -14.22
C LYS A 13 9.87 24.71 -14.66
N GLN A 14 8.90 24.23 -15.43
CA GLN A 14 7.85 25.08 -16.01
C GLN A 14 6.73 25.39 -15.03
N SER A 15 6.56 24.58 -13.98
CA SER A 15 5.50 24.74 -13.01
C SER A 15 5.90 25.64 -11.85
N GLU A 16 4.96 26.34 -11.27
CA GLU A 16 5.13 27.20 -10.08
C GLU A 16 4.33 26.65 -8.88
N GLU A 17 3.16 26.06 -9.13
CA GLU A 17 2.24 25.53 -8.12
C GLU A 17 2.09 24.02 -8.31
N ILE A 18 2.73 23.22 -7.46
CA ILE A 18 2.80 21.76 -7.58
C ILE A 18 1.91 21.09 -6.53
N LEU A 19 1.02 20.21 -6.97
CA LEU A 19 0.20 19.35 -6.11
C LEU A 19 0.76 17.94 -6.08
N ILE A 20 1.08 17.45 -4.89
CA ILE A 20 1.43 16.04 -4.66
C ILE A 20 0.19 15.32 -4.12
N LEU A 21 -0.13 14.18 -4.73
CA LEU A 21 -1.19 13.27 -4.31
C LEU A 21 -0.63 11.84 -4.21
N THR A 22 -1.29 11.03 -3.41
CA THR A 22 -1.04 9.60 -3.32
C THR A 22 -2.37 8.82 -3.31
N HIS A 23 -2.33 7.48 -3.30
CA HIS A 23 -3.55 6.67 -3.36
C HIS A 23 -4.49 6.88 -2.16
N LYS A 24 -5.76 6.52 -2.34
CA LYS A 24 -6.76 6.50 -1.27
C LYS A 24 -6.36 5.49 -0.20
N GLY A 25 -6.47 5.88 1.08
CA GLY A 25 -6.02 5.03 2.18
C GLY A 25 -4.50 4.83 2.20
N PRO A 26 -3.71 5.94 2.17
CA PRO A 26 -2.27 5.87 2.00
C PRO A 26 -1.61 5.11 3.17
N ASP A 27 -0.67 4.25 2.81
CA ASP A 27 0.18 3.54 3.75
C ASP A 27 1.45 4.34 4.10
N VAL A 28 2.41 3.69 4.73
CA VAL A 28 3.64 4.37 5.18
C VAL A 28 4.51 4.79 4.01
N ASP A 29 4.63 3.96 2.94
CA ASP A 29 5.44 4.30 1.78
C ASP A 29 4.84 5.46 1.00
N ALA A 30 3.52 5.46 0.82
CA ALA A 30 2.77 6.55 0.20
C ALA A 30 3.00 7.91 0.89
N PHE A 31 2.96 7.94 2.23
CA PHE A 31 3.27 9.15 2.99
C PHE A 31 4.74 9.53 2.93
N CYS A 32 5.65 8.56 3.10
CA CYS A 32 7.08 8.82 3.09
C CYS A 32 7.57 9.32 1.73
N SER A 33 7.12 8.71 0.63
CA SER A 33 7.47 9.14 -0.72
C SER A 33 6.96 10.54 -1.04
N SER A 34 5.72 10.88 -0.65
CA SER A 34 5.13 12.21 -0.83
C SER A 34 5.85 13.29 -0.03
N LEU A 35 6.11 13.03 1.26
CA LEU A 35 6.81 13.98 2.14
C LEU A 35 8.26 14.17 1.71
N LEU A 36 8.97 13.10 1.34
CA LEU A 36 10.32 13.15 0.82
C LEU A 36 10.38 13.98 -0.47
N LEU A 37 9.45 13.74 -1.41
CA LEU A 37 9.35 14.50 -2.65
C LEU A 37 9.13 15.98 -2.37
N LYS A 38 8.21 16.34 -1.47
CA LYS A 38 7.94 17.72 -1.07
C LYS A 38 9.19 18.39 -0.52
N GLN A 39 9.90 17.73 0.42
CA GLN A 39 11.14 18.27 1.00
C GLN A 39 12.20 18.54 -0.08
N ILE A 40 12.44 17.57 -0.98
CA ILE A 40 13.42 17.72 -2.06
C ILE A 40 13.05 18.85 -3.02
N LEU A 41 11.78 18.96 -3.39
CA LEU A 41 11.33 20.01 -4.29
C LEU A 41 11.50 21.40 -3.67
N LEU A 42 11.16 21.58 -2.40
CA LEU A 42 11.31 22.85 -1.70
C LEU A 42 12.78 23.23 -1.49
N GLU A 43 13.67 22.26 -1.26
CA GLU A 43 15.12 22.50 -1.16
C GLU A 43 15.72 22.94 -2.51
N LEU A 44 15.36 22.23 -3.60
CA LEU A 44 15.91 22.53 -4.93
C LEU A 44 15.26 23.75 -5.60
N TYR A 45 14.03 24.06 -5.24
CA TYR A 45 13.21 25.10 -5.84
C TYR A 45 12.44 25.92 -4.79
N PRO A 46 13.13 26.68 -3.93
CA PRO A 46 12.53 27.31 -2.75
C PRO A 46 11.48 28.40 -3.06
N LYS A 47 11.34 28.79 -4.33
CA LYS A 47 10.34 29.76 -4.77
C LYS A 47 9.02 29.12 -5.22
N LYS A 48 9.02 27.81 -5.44
CA LYS A 48 7.81 27.10 -5.86
C LYS A 48 6.89 26.81 -4.67
N LYS A 49 5.61 26.79 -4.93
CA LYS A 49 4.63 26.31 -3.97
C LYS A 49 4.43 24.81 -4.20
N VAL A 50 4.61 24.02 -3.16
CA VAL A 50 4.44 22.58 -3.21
C VAL A 50 3.50 22.17 -2.09
N ALA A 51 2.29 21.75 -2.48
CA ALA A 51 1.30 21.20 -1.57
C ALA A 51 1.33 19.67 -1.63
N PHE A 52 1.26 19.02 -0.48
CA PHE A 52 0.89 17.61 -0.38
C PHE A 52 -0.46 17.54 0.31
N ARG A 53 -1.47 17.02 -0.38
CA ARG A 53 -2.84 16.90 0.13
C ARG A 53 -3.21 15.45 0.39
N ALA A 54 -3.84 15.20 1.54
CA ALA A 54 -4.35 13.88 1.92
C ALA A 54 -5.70 13.99 2.64
N LYS A 55 -6.48 12.90 2.66
CA LYS A 55 -7.77 12.82 3.37
C LYS A 55 -7.63 12.29 4.80
N GLN A 56 -6.50 11.67 5.11
CA GLN A 56 -6.21 11.10 6.43
C GLN A 56 -4.77 11.35 6.84
N ASN A 57 -4.53 11.37 8.14
CA ASN A 57 -3.18 11.45 8.69
C ASN A 57 -2.47 10.09 8.61
N PRO A 58 -1.13 10.09 8.53
CA PRO A 58 -0.37 8.86 8.71
C PRO A 58 -0.63 8.26 10.10
N SER A 59 -0.64 6.93 10.17
CA SER A 59 -0.76 6.19 11.43
C SER A 59 0.48 6.36 12.33
N LEU A 60 1.58 6.77 11.73
CA LEU A 60 2.87 7.04 12.38
C LEU A 60 3.16 8.53 12.45
N LYS A 61 3.97 8.91 13.44
CA LYS A 61 4.55 10.24 13.50
C LYS A 61 5.74 10.32 12.53
N LEU A 62 5.52 10.97 11.39
CA LEU A 62 6.52 11.14 10.35
C LEU A 62 7.11 12.57 10.36
N PRO A 63 8.38 12.74 9.97
CA PRO A 63 8.94 14.06 9.67
C PRO A 63 8.11 14.79 8.60
N GLY A 64 7.83 16.07 8.83
CA GLY A 64 7.05 16.88 7.88
C GLY A 64 5.54 16.62 7.88
N MET A 65 5.00 15.72 8.70
CA MET A 65 3.56 15.40 8.71
C MET A 65 2.66 16.62 8.96
N LYS A 66 3.16 17.63 9.67
CA LYS A 66 2.41 18.89 9.93
C LYS A 66 2.21 19.73 8.67
N GLU A 67 2.97 19.45 7.63
CA GLU A 67 2.92 20.13 6.34
C GLU A 67 1.94 19.48 5.36
N ILE A 68 1.28 18.38 5.76
CA ILE A 68 0.22 17.75 4.97
C ILE A 68 -1.03 18.61 5.07
N GLU A 69 -1.54 19.04 3.92
CA GLU A 69 -2.81 19.75 3.84
C GLU A 69 -3.96 18.74 3.92
N MET A 70 -4.60 18.68 5.09
CA MET A 70 -5.75 17.79 5.29
C MET A 70 -7.00 18.37 4.63
N VAL A 71 -7.57 17.65 3.67
CA VAL A 71 -8.73 18.11 2.89
C VAL A 71 -9.84 17.06 2.88
N LYS A 72 -11.10 17.52 2.74
CA LYS A 72 -12.25 16.62 2.56
C LYS A 72 -12.35 16.10 1.11
N GLU A 73 -12.04 16.97 0.15
CA GLU A 73 -12.02 16.67 -1.28
C GLU A 73 -10.68 17.05 -1.88
N LEU A 74 -10.19 16.21 -2.78
CA LEU A 74 -8.96 16.48 -3.52
C LEU A 74 -9.31 17.16 -4.82
N ARG A 75 -8.84 18.41 -5.00
CA ARG A 75 -9.07 19.27 -6.17
C ARG A 75 -7.75 19.80 -6.69
N SER A 76 -7.68 20.06 -7.99
CA SER A 76 -6.50 20.63 -8.66
C SER A 76 -6.50 22.14 -8.81
N ASP A 77 -7.53 22.83 -8.31
CA ASP A 77 -7.65 24.28 -8.46
C ASP A 77 -6.39 25.01 -7.94
N GLY A 78 -5.84 25.85 -8.79
CA GLY A 78 -4.66 26.67 -8.46
C GLY A 78 -3.31 25.95 -8.63
N PHE A 79 -3.30 24.73 -9.18
CA PHE A 79 -2.06 23.99 -9.49
C PHE A 79 -1.82 23.88 -10.99
N ASP A 80 -0.54 23.90 -11.38
CA ASP A 80 -0.09 23.78 -12.76
C ASP A 80 0.71 22.52 -13.04
N LEU A 81 0.92 21.68 -12.01
CA LEU A 81 1.49 20.34 -12.09
C LEU A 81 0.91 19.45 -10.99
N ILE A 82 0.54 18.22 -11.34
CA ILE A 82 0.17 17.18 -10.39
C ILE A 82 1.26 16.10 -10.39
N ILE A 83 1.69 15.67 -9.21
CA ILE A 83 2.60 14.54 -9.05
C ILE A 83 1.92 13.48 -8.21
N LEU A 84 1.74 12.29 -8.78
CA LEU A 84 1.25 11.13 -8.07
C LEU A 84 2.44 10.34 -7.55
N THR A 85 2.43 9.99 -6.28
CA THR A 85 3.42 9.11 -5.66
C THR A 85 2.73 7.86 -5.16
N ASP A 86 3.33 6.70 -5.40
CA ASP A 86 2.80 5.41 -4.99
C ASP A 86 1.37 5.16 -5.48
N ALA A 87 1.11 5.59 -6.68
CA ALA A 87 -0.18 5.45 -7.36
C ALA A 87 0.01 5.54 -8.87
N GLY A 88 -0.42 4.52 -9.60
CA GLY A 88 -0.28 4.42 -11.05
C GLY A 88 -1.27 5.26 -11.86
N ASP A 89 -2.37 5.73 -11.25
CA ASP A 89 -3.40 6.53 -11.92
C ASP A 89 -4.09 7.48 -10.94
N LEU A 90 -4.61 8.60 -11.49
CA LEU A 90 -5.32 9.63 -10.73
C LEU A 90 -6.58 9.08 -10.03
N SER A 91 -7.30 8.15 -10.64
CA SER A 91 -8.51 7.54 -10.07
C SER A 91 -8.23 6.77 -8.77
N LEU A 92 -6.99 6.35 -8.56
CA LEU A 92 -6.56 5.76 -7.29
C LEU A 92 -6.37 6.81 -6.19
N CYS A 93 -6.20 8.08 -6.57
CA CYS A 93 -5.91 9.17 -5.63
C CYS A 93 -7.16 9.97 -5.25
N VAL A 94 -8.08 10.21 -6.18
CA VAL A 94 -9.27 11.05 -6.01
C VAL A 94 -10.55 10.23 -6.12
N ASP A 95 -11.61 10.67 -5.43
CA ASP A 95 -12.92 9.98 -5.52
C ASP A 95 -13.65 10.32 -6.82
N ASP A 96 -13.47 11.56 -7.29
CA ASP A 96 -14.05 12.09 -8.50
C ASP A 96 -12.95 12.75 -9.34
N THR A 97 -12.68 12.17 -10.49
CA THR A 97 -11.69 12.69 -11.44
C THR A 97 -12.11 13.98 -12.09
N ASP A 98 -13.41 14.30 -12.13
CA ASP A 98 -13.93 15.56 -12.68
C ASP A 98 -13.50 16.79 -11.88
N ASN A 99 -13.08 16.60 -10.63
CA ASN A 99 -12.49 17.66 -9.80
C ASN A 99 -11.03 18.00 -10.19
N VAL A 100 -10.47 17.32 -11.20
CA VAL A 100 -9.09 17.50 -11.64
C VAL A 100 -9.08 17.83 -13.14
N ASP A 101 -8.49 18.99 -13.48
CA ASP A 101 -8.36 19.42 -14.87
C ASP A 101 -7.38 18.50 -15.63
N ASP A 102 -7.87 17.79 -16.64
CA ASP A 102 -7.12 16.87 -17.50
C ASP A 102 -6.01 17.56 -18.33
N LEU A 103 -6.06 18.87 -18.44
CA LEU A 103 -5.03 19.66 -19.16
C LEU A 103 -3.76 19.86 -18.30
N ILE A 104 -3.87 19.71 -16.99
CA ILE A 104 -2.72 19.86 -16.10
C ILE A 104 -1.73 18.71 -16.35
N PRO A 105 -0.44 19.01 -16.60
CA PRO A 105 0.59 17.98 -16.71
C PRO A 105 0.66 17.09 -15.47
N GLN A 106 0.91 15.80 -15.68
CA GLN A 106 1.01 14.84 -14.59
C GLN A 106 2.36 14.11 -14.60
N ILE A 107 2.93 13.92 -13.42
CA ILE A 107 4.05 13.03 -13.19
C ILE A 107 3.58 11.90 -12.28
N ILE A 108 3.84 10.66 -12.67
CA ILE A 108 3.57 9.47 -11.87
C ILE A 108 4.91 8.90 -11.42
N ILE A 109 5.11 8.76 -10.12
CA ILE A 109 6.27 8.12 -9.52
C ILE A 109 5.73 6.92 -8.74
N ASP A 110 5.85 5.75 -9.35
CA ASP A 110 5.27 4.51 -8.84
C ASP A 110 6.25 3.35 -9.02
N HIS A 111 6.09 2.28 -8.27
CA HIS A 111 6.93 1.09 -8.34
C HIS A 111 6.12 -0.19 -8.61
N HIS A 112 4.80 -0.10 -8.63
CA HIS A 112 3.92 -1.22 -8.91
C HIS A 112 3.94 -1.63 -10.39
N ASP A 113 3.75 -2.92 -10.67
CA ASP A 113 3.54 -3.46 -12.02
C ASP A 113 2.09 -3.18 -12.50
N THR A 114 1.72 -1.92 -12.57
CA THR A 114 0.40 -1.52 -13.03
C THR A 114 0.41 -1.18 -14.51
N PHE A 115 -0.69 -1.55 -15.21
CA PHE A 115 -0.88 -1.10 -16.59
C PHE A 115 -1.04 0.42 -16.60
N PHE A 116 -0.13 1.09 -17.29
CA PHE A 116 -0.14 2.53 -17.45
C PHE A 116 -0.69 2.90 -18.83
N GLU A 117 -1.86 3.53 -18.86
CA GLU A 117 -2.37 4.13 -20.10
C GLU A 117 -1.65 5.46 -20.36
N LYS A 118 -0.93 5.52 -21.47
CA LYS A 118 -0.13 6.69 -21.83
C LYS A 118 -1.01 7.88 -22.23
N LYS A 119 -1.23 8.80 -21.30
CA LYS A 119 -1.92 10.09 -21.58
C LYS A 119 -0.92 11.12 -22.15
N LYS A 120 -1.43 12.08 -22.94
CA LYS A 120 -0.61 13.04 -23.71
C LYS A 120 0.33 13.89 -22.85
N ASN A 121 -0.10 14.32 -21.67
CA ASN A 121 0.64 15.21 -20.77
C ASN A 121 1.14 14.49 -19.50
N THR A 122 1.41 13.18 -19.60
CA THR A 122 1.81 12.38 -18.44
C THR A 122 3.19 11.80 -18.62
N VAL A 123 3.97 11.78 -17.54
CA VAL A 123 5.30 11.17 -17.44
C VAL A 123 5.26 10.11 -16.36
N LEU A 124 5.57 8.87 -16.70
CA LEU A 124 5.75 7.80 -15.75
C LEU A 124 7.22 7.61 -15.40
N ILE A 125 7.54 7.57 -14.13
CA ILE A 125 8.81 7.18 -13.54
C ILE A 125 8.56 5.91 -12.73
N ASN A 126 8.97 4.78 -13.29
CA ASN A 126 8.93 3.47 -12.64
C ASN A 126 10.17 2.67 -13.10
N GLU A 127 11.07 2.39 -12.18
CA GLU A 127 12.38 1.76 -12.45
C GLU A 127 12.56 0.47 -11.65
N ASN A 128 11.47 -0.24 -11.33
CA ASN A 128 11.51 -1.49 -10.55
C ASN A 128 12.23 -1.34 -9.19
N MET A 129 11.92 -0.29 -8.48
CA MET A 129 12.40 -0.07 -7.11
C MET A 129 11.53 -0.82 -6.10
N SER A 130 12.04 -1.00 -4.90
CA SER A 130 11.31 -1.74 -3.85
C SER A 130 10.19 -0.97 -3.19
N SER A 131 10.13 0.35 -3.41
CA SER A 131 9.14 1.27 -2.86
C SER A 131 9.12 2.57 -3.65
N ALA A 132 8.01 3.31 -3.58
CA ALA A 132 7.93 4.64 -4.17
C ALA A 132 8.90 5.61 -3.48
N THR A 133 9.19 5.44 -2.20
CA THR A 133 10.21 6.22 -1.48
C THR A 133 11.61 5.98 -2.05
N GLU A 134 12.00 4.72 -2.31
CA GLU A 134 13.27 4.41 -2.99
C GLU A 134 13.30 5.04 -4.38
N GLN A 135 12.20 4.96 -5.13
CA GLN A 135 12.06 5.55 -6.46
C GLN A 135 12.26 7.06 -6.45
N VAL A 136 11.64 7.78 -5.51
CA VAL A 136 11.82 9.24 -5.33
C VAL A 136 13.28 9.55 -5.02
N TYR A 137 13.88 8.90 -4.02
CA TYR A 137 15.28 9.16 -3.65
C TYR A 137 16.24 8.94 -4.82
N MET A 138 16.13 7.79 -5.50
CA MET A 138 17.01 7.45 -6.62
C MET A 138 16.83 8.38 -7.82
N LEU A 139 15.59 8.78 -8.14
CA LEU A 139 15.30 9.75 -9.20
C LEU A 139 16.08 11.04 -8.98
N PHE A 140 16.02 11.60 -7.78
CA PHE A 140 16.71 12.86 -7.48
C PHE A 140 18.22 12.68 -7.36
N ARG A 141 18.71 11.59 -6.81
CA ARG A 141 20.13 11.24 -6.79
C ARG A 141 20.72 11.18 -8.21
N ILE A 142 20.01 10.59 -9.17
CA ILE A 142 20.43 10.50 -10.57
C ILE A 142 20.37 11.87 -11.26
N LEU A 143 19.29 12.62 -11.07
CA LEU A 143 19.05 13.86 -11.82
C LEU A 143 19.82 15.07 -11.29
N TYR A 144 20.02 15.13 -9.98
CA TYR A 144 20.57 16.31 -9.31
C TYR A 144 21.88 16.02 -8.59
N LYS A 145 22.33 14.76 -8.60
CA LYS A 145 23.61 14.31 -8.03
C LYS A 145 23.85 14.90 -6.61
N ASN A 146 24.84 15.80 -6.49
CA ASN A 146 25.26 16.37 -5.20
C ASN A 146 24.46 17.61 -4.78
N LYS A 147 23.40 17.98 -5.50
CA LYS A 147 22.58 19.15 -5.14
C LYS A 147 21.58 18.88 -4.04
N PHE A 148 21.19 17.63 -3.88
CA PHE A 148 20.36 17.16 -2.76
C PHE A 148 21.18 16.19 -1.91
N LYS A 149 21.16 16.39 -0.59
CA LYS A 149 21.74 15.49 0.40
C LYS A 149 20.69 15.12 1.43
N LEU A 150 20.70 13.86 1.84
CA LEU A 150 19.86 13.44 2.95
C LEU A 150 20.22 14.21 4.22
N ASN A 151 19.20 14.64 4.95
CA ASN A 151 19.28 15.10 6.33
C ASN A 151 18.56 14.07 7.23
N GLU A 152 18.44 14.33 8.53
CA GLU A 152 17.78 13.39 9.47
C GLU A 152 16.34 13.10 9.09
N ASP A 153 15.56 14.12 8.71
CA ASP A 153 14.15 13.95 8.33
C ASP A 153 13.99 13.12 7.06
N SER A 154 14.71 13.48 5.99
CA SER A 154 14.65 12.72 4.73
C SER A 154 15.22 11.32 4.87
N SER A 155 16.25 11.11 5.71
CA SER A 155 16.81 9.80 6.01
C SER A 155 15.81 8.92 6.78
N THR A 156 15.06 9.50 7.71
CA THR A 156 13.98 8.82 8.43
C THR A 156 12.87 8.37 7.48
N LEU A 157 12.42 9.27 6.58
CA LEU A 157 11.41 8.95 5.58
C LEU A 157 11.87 7.81 4.65
N VAL A 158 13.12 7.87 4.16
CA VAL A 158 13.69 6.81 3.31
C VAL A 158 13.69 5.46 4.02
N GLN A 159 14.13 5.41 5.27
CA GLN A 159 14.18 4.17 6.04
C GLN A 159 12.77 3.61 6.29
N TYR A 160 11.81 4.43 6.70
CA TYR A 160 10.46 3.98 7.00
C TYR A 160 9.72 3.51 5.75
N GLY A 161 9.77 4.24 4.63
CA GLY A 161 9.12 3.84 3.38
C GLY A 161 9.67 2.49 2.89
N ILE A 162 10.98 2.34 2.79
CA ILE A 162 11.61 1.08 2.35
C ILE A 162 11.24 -0.09 3.28
N VAL A 163 11.34 0.09 4.60
CA VAL A 163 11.07 -1.01 5.56
C VAL A 163 9.61 -1.43 5.54
N ALA A 164 8.70 -0.47 5.39
CA ALA A 164 7.27 -0.75 5.33
C ALA A 164 6.95 -1.63 4.11
N ASP A 165 7.38 -1.20 2.94
CA ASP A 165 6.97 -1.79 1.67
C ASP A 165 7.71 -3.09 1.32
N THR A 166 8.95 -3.23 1.78
CA THR A 166 9.72 -4.48 1.65
C THR A 166 9.35 -5.55 2.68
N GLY A 167 8.37 -5.27 3.56
CA GLY A 167 8.07 -6.16 4.68
C GLY A 167 9.30 -6.44 5.54
N ARG A 168 10.09 -5.39 5.83
CA ARG A 168 11.36 -5.51 6.58
C ARG A 168 12.42 -6.32 5.82
N PHE A 169 12.54 -6.06 4.52
CA PHE A 169 13.45 -6.73 3.59
C PHE A 169 13.15 -8.21 3.32
N LEU A 170 11.95 -8.68 3.68
CA LEU A 170 11.55 -10.07 3.50
C LEU A 170 10.92 -10.35 2.12
N TYR A 171 10.44 -9.31 1.42
CA TYR A 171 9.78 -9.46 0.13
C TYR A 171 10.79 -9.46 -1.02
N ASP A 172 10.46 -10.17 -2.11
CA ASP A 172 11.35 -10.33 -3.29
C ASP A 172 11.63 -9.05 -4.04
N ILE A 173 10.82 -8.01 -3.85
CA ILE A 173 11.08 -6.67 -4.40
C ILE A 173 12.32 -6.03 -3.78
N THR A 174 12.84 -6.58 -2.67
CA THR A 174 14.07 -6.13 -2.04
C THR A 174 15.28 -6.44 -2.92
N THR A 175 16.00 -5.42 -3.35
CA THR A 175 17.15 -5.53 -4.25
C THR A 175 18.47 -5.17 -3.55
N PRO A 176 19.64 -5.50 -4.12
CA PRO A 176 20.90 -4.96 -3.61
C PRO A 176 20.96 -3.42 -3.59
N ASN A 177 20.23 -2.74 -4.49
CA ASN A 177 20.14 -1.30 -4.49
C ASN A 177 19.34 -0.78 -3.30
N THR A 178 18.23 -1.44 -2.97
CA THR A 178 17.42 -1.15 -1.78
C THR A 178 18.26 -1.13 -0.51
N HIS A 179 19.11 -2.14 -0.32
CA HIS A 179 20.03 -2.21 0.82
C HIS A 179 21.06 -1.07 0.82
N ARG A 180 21.58 -0.66 -0.36
CA ARG A 180 22.52 0.47 -0.45
C ARG A 180 21.84 1.79 -0.09
N VAL A 181 20.65 2.03 -0.64
CA VAL A 181 19.86 3.24 -0.33
C VAL A 181 19.51 3.29 1.15
N PHE A 182 19.11 2.17 1.72
CA PHE A 182 18.84 2.07 3.14
C PHE A 182 20.09 2.34 3.99
N ALA A 183 21.23 1.78 3.62
CA ALA A 183 22.51 2.00 4.32
C ALA A 183 22.96 3.47 4.22
N ASP A 184 22.80 4.12 3.05
CA ASP A 184 23.08 5.54 2.88
C ASP A 184 22.23 6.38 3.85
N ALA A 185 20.92 6.09 3.96
CA ALA A 185 20.02 6.79 4.88
C ALA A 185 20.36 6.49 6.36
N LYS A 186 20.61 5.23 6.69
CA LYS A 186 20.95 4.81 8.07
C LYS A 186 22.29 5.41 8.55
N SER A 187 23.20 5.75 7.64
CA SER A 187 24.47 6.42 7.99
C SER A 187 24.28 7.86 8.48
N ILE A 188 23.14 8.48 8.22
CA ILE A 188 22.80 9.85 8.65
C ILE A 188 22.06 9.82 9.99
N VAL A 189 21.03 8.98 10.10
CA VAL A 189 20.25 8.77 11.33
C VAL A 189 19.91 7.31 11.48
N ASP A 190 20.08 6.76 12.66
CA ASP A 190 19.69 5.39 12.99
C ASP A 190 18.31 5.42 13.63
N VAL A 191 17.27 5.12 12.83
CA VAL A 191 15.90 5.01 13.34
C VAL A 191 15.70 3.70 14.06
N ASP A 192 14.91 3.72 15.13
CA ASP A 192 14.50 2.51 15.84
C ASP A 192 13.47 1.72 15.01
N LEU A 193 13.97 0.77 14.23
CA LEU A 193 13.12 -0.07 13.37
C LEU A 193 12.29 -1.07 14.16
N GLU A 194 12.73 -1.47 15.34
CA GLU A 194 11.96 -2.35 16.21
C GLU A 194 10.74 -1.59 16.74
N ASP A 195 10.93 -0.39 17.28
CA ASP A 195 9.83 0.46 17.73
C ASP A 195 8.91 0.83 16.55
N PHE A 196 9.46 1.15 15.38
CA PHE A 196 8.69 1.36 14.16
C PHE A 196 7.83 0.14 13.82
N ALA A 197 8.43 -1.06 13.80
CA ALA A 197 7.71 -2.30 13.49
C ALA A 197 6.59 -2.58 14.50
N TYR A 198 6.84 -2.38 15.79
CA TYR A 198 5.83 -2.55 16.83
C TYR A 198 4.72 -1.53 16.73
N ARG A 199 5.01 -0.26 16.51
CA ARG A 199 3.97 0.78 16.36
C ARG A 199 3.08 0.53 15.16
N ASN A 200 3.66 0.17 14.01
CA ASN A 200 2.93 -0.14 12.79
C ASN A 200 2.19 -1.47 12.82
N SER A 201 2.49 -2.30 13.80
CA SER A 201 1.99 -3.65 13.87
C SER A 201 0.96 -3.85 14.97
N LYS A 202 0.66 -2.81 15.73
CA LYS A 202 -0.34 -2.89 16.78
C LYS A 202 -1.73 -2.97 16.17
N PHE A 203 -2.52 -3.83 16.76
CA PHE A 203 -3.95 -3.91 16.54
C PHE A 203 -4.69 -3.47 17.81
N PRO A 204 -5.94 -3.00 17.72
CA PRO A 204 -6.73 -2.59 18.87
C PRO A 204 -6.99 -3.78 19.81
N ARG A 205 -7.24 -3.52 21.08
CA ARG A 205 -7.46 -4.57 22.10
C ARG A 205 -8.66 -5.46 21.75
N GLU A 206 -9.68 -4.87 21.15
CA GLU A 206 -10.90 -5.52 20.67
C GLU A 206 -10.59 -6.61 19.63
N ALA A 207 -9.53 -6.44 18.85
CA ALA A 207 -9.08 -7.46 17.89
C ALA A 207 -8.60 -8.75 18.59
N THR A 208 -8.20 -8.70 19.86
CA THR A 208 -7.78 -9.91 20.59
C THR A 208 -8.92 -10.91 20.70
N HIS A 209 -10.13 -10.43 21.03
CA HIS A 209 -11.32 -11.27 21.09
C HIS A 209 -11.64 -11.89 19.71
N ALA A 210 -11.58 -11.08 18.66
CA ALA A 210 -11.79 -11.54 17.31
C ALA A 210 -10.72 -12.54 16.82
N ILE A 211 -9.44 -12.36 17.22
CA ILE A 211 -8.36 -13.32 16.92
C ILE A 211 -8.71 -14.70 17.50
N ILE A 212 -9.15 -14.77 18.76
CA ILE A 212 -9.54 -16.02 19.41
C ILE A 212 -10.65 -16.68 18.62
N LYS A 213 -11.70 -15.93 18.26
CA LYS A 213 -12.83 -16.45 17.49
C LYS A 213 -12.44 -17.02 16.12
N TYR A 214 -11.53 -16.34 15.40
CA TYR A 214 -10.99 -16.88 14.15
C TYR A 214 -10.19 -18.17 14.38
N LEU A 215 -9.36 -18.23 15.41
CA LEU A 215 -8.56 -19.40 15.74
C LEU A 215 -9.41 -20.62 16.12
N GLU A 216 -10.56 -20.42 16.77
CA GLU A 216 -11.55 -21.50 17.04
C GLU A 216 -12.06 -22.15 15.76
N SER A 217 -12.16 -21.40 14.66
CA SER A 217 -12.61 -21.89 13.37
C SER A 217 -11.49 -22.48 12.49
N LEU A 218 -10.23 -22.43 12.94
CA LEU A 218 -9.07 -22.87 12.15
C LEU A 218 -9.23 -24.31 11.64
N LYS A 219 -9.08 -24.46 10.34
CA LYS A 219 -8.97 -25.75 9.65
C LYS A 219 -7.65 -25.81 8.91
N ILE A 220 -6.99 -26.97 8.97
CA ILE A 220 -5.74 -27.25 8.27
C ILE A 220 -5.97 -28.50 7.40
N GLU A 221 -5.75 -28.35 6.11
CA GLU A 221 -5.92 -29.42 5.12
C GLU A 221 -4.67 -29.46 4.23
N LYS A 222 -3.86 -30.51 4.36
CA LYS A 222 -2.55 -30.64 3.67
C LYS A 222 -1.66 -29.43 3.99
N ASP A 223 -1.32 -28.63 2.97
CA ASP A 223 -0.50 -27.43 3.06
C ASP A 223 -1.31 -26.12 3.07
N MET A 224 -2.64 -26.22 3.18
CA MET A 224 -3.57 -25.12 3.25
C MET A 224 -4.15 -24.97 4.65
N ALA A 225 -4.40 -23.73 5.08
CA ALA A 225 -5.22 -23.45 6.25
C ALA A 225 -6.27 -22.36 5.95
N TYR A 226 -7.40 -22.43 6.65
CA TYR A 226 -8.41 -21.40 6.54
C TYR A 226 -9.12 -21.13 7.88
N MET A 227 -9.63 -19.92 8.00
CA MET A 227 -10.35 -19.45 9.19
C MET A 227 -11.52 -18.57 8.76
N PHE A 228 -12.51 -18.48 9.61
CA PHE A 228 -13.68 -17.65 9.36
C PHE A 228 -14.33 -17.16 10.65
N VAL A 229 -15.12 -16.09 10.54
CA VAL A 229 -16.14 -15.72 11.53
C VAL A 229 -17.48 -15.60 10.83
N ASP A 230 -18.56 -16.03 11.51
CA ASP A 230 -19.91 -15.93 10.97
C ASP A 230 -20.46 -14.51 11.17
N ARG A 231 -21.40 -14.12 10.32
CA ARG A 231 -22.18 -12.88 10.44
C ARG A 231 -22.92 -12.81 11.78
N LYS A 232 -23.54 -13.92 12.17
CA LYS A 232 -24.27 -14.04 13.42
C LYS A 232 -23.40 -13.71 14.63
N ASP A 233 -22.17 -14.21 14.66
CA ASP A 233 -21.21 -13.92 15.72
C ASP A 233 -20.95 -12.41 15.84
N LEU A 234 -20.78 -11.70 14.69
CA LEU A 234 -20.53 -10.25 14.65
C LEU A 234 -21.79 -9.41 14.94
N GLU A 235 -22.98 -9.95 14.75
CA GLU A 235 -24.25 -9.28 15.08
C GLU A 235 -24.56 -9.39 16.58
N GLU A 236 -24.19 -10.51 17.21
CA GLU A 236 -24.43 -10.78 18.62
C GLU A 236 -23.37 -10.19 19.55
N ASP A 237 -22.16 -9.92 19.04
CA ASP A 237 -21.01 -9.45 19.82
C ASP A 237 -20.38 -8.19 19.20
N LEU A 238 -20.60 -7.04 19.88
CA LEU A 238 -20.10 -5.74 19.43
C LEU A 238 -18.57 -5.62 19.46
N GLU A 239 -17.93 -6.19 20.48
CA GLU A 239 -16.46 -6.19 20.62
C GLU A 239 -15.83 -7.02 19.52
N LEU A 240 -16.36 -8.20 19.26
CA LEU A 240 -15.96 -9.05 18.15
C LEU A 240 -16.09 -8.32 16.79
N LYS A 241 -17.22 -7.65 16.58
CA LYS A 241 -17.47 -6.87 15.37
C LYS A 241 -16.45 -5.74 15.17
N GLN A 242 -16.13 -5.01 16.24
CA GLN A 242 -15.15 -3.91 16.20
C GLN A 242 -13.74 -4.40 15.87
N GLY A 243 -13.35 -5.57 16.35
CA GLY A 243 -12.00 -6.12 16.16
C GLY A 243 -11.81 -7.01 14.93
N ALA A 244 -12.90 -7.42 14.26
CA ALA A 244 -12.87 -8.47 13.24
C ALA A 244 -11.98 -8.14 12.01
N SER A 245 -11.94 -6.88 11.58
CA SER A 245 -11.15 -6.46 10.42
C SER A 245 -9.64 -6.50 10.70
N GLU A 246 -9.23 -5.98 11.84
CA GLU A 246 -7.85 -5.96 12.29
C GLU A 246 -7.35 -7.36 12.63
N ALA A 247 -8.21 -8.18 13.24
CA ALA A 247 -7.91 -9.59 13.51
C ALA A 247 -7.70 -10.38 12.20
N GLN A 248 -8.58 -10.19 11.21
CA GLN A 248 -8.43 -10.80 9.88
C GLN A 248 -7.08 -10.41 9.25
N ALA A 249 -6.75 -9.11 9.24
CA ALA A 249 -5.51 -8.61 8.68
C ALA A 249 -4.27 -9.20 9.39
N PHE A 250 -4.29 -9.21 10.73
CA PHE A 250 -3.20 -9.78 11.53
C PHE A 250 -3.00 -11.27 11.26
N LEU A 251 -4.06 -12.07 11.33
CA LEU A 251 -4.00 -13.53 11.13
C LEU A 251 -3.61 -13.89 9.70
N ARG A 252 -4.13 -13.17 8.72
CA ARG A 252 -3.82 -13.35 7.30
C ARG A 252 -2.33 -13.14 7.01
N ASP A 253 -1.74 -12.06 7.56
CA ASP A 253 -0.40 -11.65 7.18
C ASP A 253 0.69 -12.17 8.15
N ARG A 254 0.32 -12.54 9.40
CA ARG A 254 1.27 -12.85 10.46
C ARG A 254 1.03 -14.17 11.20
N TYR A 255 0.05 -14.96 10.80
CA TYR A 255 -0.22 -16.23 11.44
C TYR A 255 -0.37 -17.38 10.44
N LEU A 256 -1.25 -17.24 9.47
CA LEU A 256 -1.69 -18.32 8.60
C LEU A 256 -0.53 -19.12 7.97
N ARG A 257 0.43 -18.42 7.37
CA ARG A 257 1.59 -19.02 6.69
C ARG A 257 2.79 -19.33 7.61
N PHE A 258 2.64 -19.08 8.91
CA PHE A 258 3.67 -19.41 9.91
C PHE A 258 3.37 -20.71 10.65
N ILE A 259 2.26 -21.36 10.34
CA ILE A 259 1.94 -22.71 10.84
C ILE A 259 2.84 -23.70 10.10
N GLN A 260 3.52 -24.57 10.83
CA GLN A 260 4.41 -25.57 10.22
C GLN A 260 3.64 -26.44 9.23
N GLY A 261 4.16 -26.58 7.99
CA GLY A 261 3.55 -27.34 6.91
C GLY A 261 2.43 -26.64 6.17
N VAL A 262 2.04 -25.41 6.57
CA VAL A 262 1.07 -24.59 5.87
C VAL A 262 1.80 -23.56 5.02
N HIS A 263 1.46 -23.49 3.74
CA HIS A 263 2.11 -22.60 2.79
C HIS A 263 1.17 -21.58 2.16
N TRP A 264 -0.14 -21.81 2.25
CA TRP A 264 -1.15 -20.92 1.71
C TRP A 264 -2.48 -21.08 2.45
N GLY A 265 -3.44 -20.22 2.13
CA GLY A 265 -4.75 -20.33 2.70
C GLY A 265 -5.58 -19.06 2.58
N PHE A 266 -6.72 -19.03 3.29
CA PHE A 266 -7.64 -17.91 3.21
C PHE A 266 -8.35 -17.65 4.55
N ILE A 267 -8.83 -16.40 4.67
CA ILE A 267 -9.66 -15.99 5.81
C ILE A 267 -10.93 -15.33 5.30
N ILE A 268 -12.06 -15.73 5.87
CA ILE A 268 -13.39 -15.22 5.52
C ILE A 268 -13.91 -14.29 6.62
N LYS A 269 -14.49 -13.17 6.18
CA LYS A 269 -15.18 -12.21 7.03
C LYS A 269 -16.48 -11.75 6.35
N PRO A 270 -17.60 -11.62 7.08
CA PRO A 270 -18.79 -11.01 6.50
C PRO A 270 -18.56 -9.52 6.20
N ASP A 271 -19.15 -9.04 5.12
CA ASP A 271 -19.33 -7.61 4.89
C ASP A 271 -20.53 -7.10 5.67
N MET A 272 -20.30 -6.37 6.75
CA MET A 272 -21.38 -5.86 7.61
C MET A 272 -22.20 -4.72 6.99
N ASN A 273 -21.73 -4.15 5.88
CA ASN A 273 -22.42 -3.07 5.15
C ASN A 273 -23.38 -3.63 4.09
N THR A 274 -23.11 -4.83 3.59
CA THR A 274 -23.90 -5.45 2.52
C THR A 274 -24.41 -6.81 2.97
N LYS A 275 -25.72 -6.99 2.92
CA LYS A 275 -26.34 -8.25 3.30
C LYS A 275 -25.87 -9.38 2.38
N ASN A 276 -25.69 -10.58 2.96
CA ASN A 276 -25.28 -11.80 2.24
C ASN A 276 -23.98 -11.63 1.42
N SER A 277 -23.04 -10.80 1.90
CA SER A 277 -21.75 -10.56 1.26
C SER A 277 -20.60 -10.88 2.20
N TRP A 278 -19.51 -11.42 1.63
CA TRP A 278 -18.38 -11.96 2.38
C TRP A 278 -17.07 -11.59 1.72
N PHE A 279 -16.15 -11.05 2.48
CA PHE A 279 -14.76 -10.84 2.06
C PHE A 279 -13.96 -12.12 2.29
N VAL A 280 -13.31 -12.60 1.24
CA VAL A 280 -12.36 -13.71 1.29
C VAL A 280 -10.99 -13.20 0.91
N SER A 281 -10.02 -13.36 1.79
CA SER A 281 -8.65 -12.90 1.57
C SER A 281 -7.72 -14.10 1.51
N PHE A 282 -7.04 -14.29 0.39
CA PHE A 282 -6.09 -15.37 0.16
C PHE A 282 -4.66 -14.90 0.34
N ARG A 283 -3.81 -15.77 0.87
CA ARG A 283 -2.37 -15.59 0.94
C ARG A 283 -1.66 -16.89 0.58
N SER A 284 -0.53 -16.76 -0.10
CA SER A 284 0.36 -17.88 -0.41
C SER A 284 1.82 -17.51 -0.20
N THR A 285 2.67 -18.52 -0.09
CA THR A 285 4.11 -18.40 -0.06
C THR A 285 4.66 -18.63 -1.46
N LYS A 286 5.73 -17.94 -1.80
CA LYS A 286 6.40 -18.08 -3.11
C LYS A 286 6.77 -19.53 -3.41
N GLY A 287 6.44 -19.97 -4.62
CA GLY A 287 6.69 -21.36 -5.07
C GLY A 287 5.58 -22.34 -4.71
N TYR A 288 4.53 -21.88 -4.04
CA TYR A 288 3.34 -22.67 -3.74
C TYR A 288 2.13 -22.19 -4.56
N GLN A 289 0.93 -22.22 -4.01
CA GLN A 289 -0.30 -21.96 -4.75
C GLN A 289 -0.36 -20.55 -5.34
N ASP A 290 -0.72 -20.42 -6.63
CA ASP A 290 -1.15 -19.14 -7.22
C ASP A 290 -2.59 -18.85 -6.80
N VAL A 291 -2.75 -18.03 -5.75
CA VAL A 291 -4.08 -17.72 -5.20
C VAL A 291 -4.85 -16.70 -6.05
N ARG A 292 -4.18 -16.05 -7.02
CA ARG A 292 -4.85 -15.13 -7.94
C ARG A 292 -5.86 -15.87 -8.82
N ILE A 293 -5.49 -17.02 -9.39
CA ILE A 293 -6.39 -17.80 -10.26
C ILE A 293 -7.64 -18.29 -9.51
N ILE A 294 -7.49 -18.64 -8.22
CA ILE A 294 -8.64 -19.01 -7.37
C ILE A 294 -9.55 -17.82 -7.17
N ALA A 295 -8.98 -16.67 -6.83
CA ALA A 295 -9.74 -15.44 -6.60
C ALA A 295 -10.45 -14.97 -7.88
N GLU A 296 -9.78 -15.01 -9.04
CA GLU A 296 -10.35 -14.66 -10.35
C GLU A 296 -11.54 -15.57 -10.73
N GLU A 297 -11.45 -16.89 -10.50
CA GLU A 297 -12.56 -17.81 -10.76
C GLU A 297 -13.77 -17.53 -9.86
N LEU A 298 -13.52 -17.04 -8.65
CA LEU A 298 -14.57 -16.63 -7.71
C LEU A 298 -15.13 -15.22 -7.98
N GLY A 299 -14.59 -14.52 -9.00
CA GLY A 299 -15.01 -13.17 -9.39
C GLY A 299 -14.24 -12.03 -8.69
N GLY A 300 -13.08 -12.32 -8.12
CA GLY A 300 -12.16 -11.37 -7.49
C GLY A 300 -10.91 -11.15 -8.31
N GLY A 301 -9.77 -10.90 -7.63
CA GLY A 301 -8.49 -10.68 -8.25
C GLY A 301 -7.37 -10.39 -7.25
N GLY A 302 -6.22 -9.97 -7.76
CA GLY A 302 -5.04 -9.62 -6.97
C GLY A 302 -3.75 -10.15 -7.60
N HIS A 303 -2.78 -10.46 -6.74
CA HIS A 303 -1.47 -10.96 -7.14
C HIS A 303 -1.33 -12.46 -6.88
N THR A 304 -0.32 -13.09 -7.47
CA THR A 304 -0.03 -14.53 -7.34
C THR A 304 -0.06 -15.03 -5.89
N TYR A 305 0.45 -14.26 -4.94
CA TYR A 305 0.55 -14.67 -3.53
C TYR A 305 -0.34 -13.87 -2.57
N ALA A 306 -1.14 -12.93 -3.08
CA ALA A 306 -2.04 -12.10 -2.28
C ALA A 306 -3.25 -11.66 -3.11
N SER A 307 -4.40 -12.27 -2.89
CA SER A 307 -5.63 -12.02 -3.65
C SER A 307 -6.83 -11.91 -2.75
N GLY A 308 -7.93 -11.40 -3.28
CA GLY A 308 -9.17 -11.31 -2.52
C GLY A 308 -10.39 -11.26 -3.42
N VAL A 309 -11.53 -11.53 -2.81
CA VAL A 309 -12.83 -11.50 -3.50
C VAL A 309 -13.94 -11.11 -2.53
N LEU A 310 -14.93 -10.39 -3.02
CA LEU A 310 -16.21 -10.17 -2.35
C LEU A 310 -17.25 -11.07 -2.98
N ILE A 311 -17.78 -12.04 -2.22
CA ILE A 311 -18.73 -13.04 -2.71
C ILE A 311 -20.10 -12.78 -2.07
N LYS A 312 -21.18 -12.90 -2.87
CA LYS A 312 -22.55 -12.93 -2.38
C LYS A 312 -22.99 -14.38 -2.21
N GLU A 313 -23.29 -14.75 -0.97
CA GLU A 313 -23.82 -16.06 -0.61
C GLU A 313 -24.73 -15.94 0.63
N ASP A 314 -25.79 -16.74 0.67
CA ASP A 314 -26.81 -16.63 1.70
C ASP A 314 -26.34 -17.13 3.07
N SER A 315 -25.41 -18.10 3.10
CA SER A 315 -24.85 -18.63 4.33
C SER A 315 -23.34 -18.86 4.23
N LEU A 316 -22.69 -18.96 5.39
CA LEU A 316 -21.27 -19.31 5.49
C LEU A 316 -20.99 -20.72 4.96
N GLU A 317 -21.91 -21.67 5.19
CA GLU A 317 -21.80 -23.05 4.72
C GLU A 317 -21.73 -23.10 3.19
N ASN A 318 -22.68 -22.47 2.50
CA ASN A 318 -22.70 -22.40 1.03
C ASN A 318 -21.45 -21.74 0.48
N LEU A 319 -20.98 -20.67 1.16
CA LEU A 319 -19.75 -19.98 0.79
C LEU A 319 -18.54 -20.90 0.91
N LEU A 320 -18.41 -21.62 2.03
CA LEU A 320 -17.31 -22.56 2.24
C LEU A 320 -17.32 -23.69 1.21
N GLU A 321 -18.48 -24.29 0.93
CA GLU A 321 -18.62 -25.32 -0.11
C GLU A 321 -18.14 -24.79 -1.46
N LYS A 322 -18.57 -23.60 -1.86
CA LYS A 322 -18.17 -22.96 -3.11
C LYS A 322 -16.67 -22.70 -3.20
N ILE A 323 -16.09 -22.13 -2.14
CA ILE A 323 -14.65 -21.85 -2.09
C ILE A 323 -13.84 -23.15 -2.15
N LEU A 324 -14.19 -24.14 -1.32
CA LEU A 324 -13.47 -25.41 -1.27
C LEU A 324 -13.60 -26.21 -2.58
N ALA A 325 -14.77 -26.21 -3.22
CA ALA A 325 -14.96 -26.79 -4.53
C ALA A 325 -14.10 -26.13 -5.62
N THR A 326 -13.95 -24.80 -5.54
CA THR A 326 -13.04 -24.07 -6.45
C THR A 326 -11.58 -24.39 -6.16
N VAL A 327 -11.19 -24.39 -4.90
CA VAL A 327 -9.84 -24.74 -4.44
C VAL A 327 -9.44 -26.15 -4.92
N GLN A 328 -10.32 -27.14 -4.81
CA GLN A 328 -10.06 -28.52 -5.23
C GLN A 328 -9.68 -28.69 -6.70
N LYS A 329 -9.96 -27.72 -7.57
CA LYS A 329 -9.57 -27.77 -8.98
C LYS A 329 -8.09 -27.43 -9.21
N TYR A 330 -7.42 -26.86 -8.20
CA TYR A 330 -6.08 -26.31 -8.31
C TYR A 330 -5.04 -26.95 -7.36
N ILE A 331 -5.47 -27.92 -6.51
CA ILE A 331 -4.59 -28.64 -5.55
C ILE A 331 -4.45 -30.15 -5.81
#